data_059512c97192e75440541cf419e2153f
#
_entry.id   059512c97192e75440541cf419e2153f
#
_cell.length_a   1.000
_cell.length_b   1.000
_cell.length_c   1.000
_cell.angle_alpha   90.00
_cell.angle_beta   90.00
_cell.angle_gamma   90.00
#
_symmetry.space_group_name_H-M   'P 1'
#
loop_
_entity.id
_entity.type
_entity.pdbx_description
1 polymer ?
#
loop_
_entity_poly.entity_id
_entity_poly.type
_entity_poly.pdbx_seq_one_letter_code
_entity_poly.pdbx_strand_id
1 'polypeptide(L)'
;SVEANYLRMLHFGDSVTIDAWIKEYNGIKLTVAYEVTGDKTGKVYCKGTSKHCFLERTGRPLSLKQSSPEVHELFLKGLNEHKKQ
;
A
#
# COMPACT_ATOMS: atom_id res chain seq x y z
N SER A 1 -9.34 -4.02 5.04
CA SER A 1 -9.56 -5.11 4.09
C SER A 1 -8.35 -5.31 3.18
N VAL A 2 -8.19 -6.51 2.68
CA VAL A 2 -7.09 -6.88 1.78
C VAL A 2 -7.67 -7.58 0.57
N GLU A 3 -7.24 -7.13 -0.62
CA GLU A 3 -7.59 -7.77 -1.87
C GLU A 3 -6.30 -8.14 -2.60
N ALA A 4 -6.24 -9.36 -3.13
CA ALA A 4 -5.07 -9.82 -3.87
C ALA A 4 -5.51 -10.68 -5.05
N ASN A 5 -4.90 -10.43 -6.20
CA ASN A 5 -5.11 -11.21 -7.41
C ASN A 5 -3.80 -11.92 -7.76
N TYR A 6 -3.83 -13.25 -7.73
CA TYR A 6 -2.69 -14.08 -8.08
C TYR A 6 -2.78 -14.44 -9.54
N LEU A 7 -1.87 -13.88 -10.33
CA LEU A 7 -1.87 -14.06 -11.78
C LEU A 7 -1.01 -15.23 -12.23
N ARG A 8 0.00 -15.59 -11.41
CA ARG A 8 0.94 -16.68 -11.71
C ARG A 8 1.37 -17.35 -10.42
N MET A 9 1.73 -18.62 -10.52
CA MET A 9 2.24 -19.37 -9.38
C MET A 9 3.73 -19.07 -9.18
N LEU A 10 4.10 -18.81 -7.92
CA LEU A 10 5.50 -18.69 -7.53
C LEU A 10 6.06 -20.07 -7.21
N HIS A 11 7.29 -20.33 -7.62
CA HIS A 11 7.98 -21.57 -7.33
C HIS A 11 9.14 -21.30 -6.38
N PHE A 12 9.51 -22.33 -5.64
CA PHE A 12 10.66 -22.24 -4.73
C PHE A 12 11.92 -21.84 -5.50
N GLY A 13 12.63 -20.84 -4.99
CA GLY A 13 13.82 -20.32 -5.64
C GLY A 13 13.59 -19.19 -6.63
N ASP A 14 12.33 -18.80 -6.87
CA ASP A 14 12.04 -17.66 -7.73
C ASP A 14 12.49 -16.36 -7.06
N SER A 15 13.13 -15.50 -7.85
CA SER A 15 13.44 -14.14 -7.41
C SER A 15 12.37 -13.19 -7.87
N VAL A 16 11.88 -12.36 -6.97
CA VAL A 16 10.81 -11.40 -7.25
C VAL A 16 11.14 -10.03 -6.69
N THR A 17 10.55 -9.03 -7.30
CA THR A 17 10.58 -7.66 -6.81
C THR A 17 9.19 -7.27 -6.36
N ILE A 18 9.09 -6.72 -5.16
CA ILE A 18 7.83 -6.26 -4.59
C ILE A 18 7.84 -4.74 -4.58
N ASP A 19 6.89 -4.15 -5.31
CA ASP A 19 6.66 -2.71 -5.29
C ASP A 19 5.41 -2.44 -4.47
N ALA A 20 5.49 -1.48 -3.57
CA ALA A 20 4.36 -1.05 -2.77
C ALA A 20 4.30 0.46 -2.78
N TRP A 21 3.09 1.01 -2.88
CA TRP A 21 2.89 2.46 -2.90
C TRP A 21 1.56 2.82 -2.27
N ILE A 22 1.46 4.09 -1.86
CA ILE A 22 0.21 4.61 -1.31
C ILE A 22 -0.68 5.05 -2.47
N LYS A 23 -1.80 4.37 -2.62
CA LYS A 23 -2.76 4.65 -3.69
C LYS A 23 -3.71 5.78 -3.32
N GLU A 24 -4.19 5.77 -2.08
CA GLU A 24 -5.11 6.77 -1.57
C GLU A 24 -4.85 7.03 -0.09
N TYR A 25 -5.03 8.28 0.31
CA TYR A 25 -4.89 8.66 1.71
C TYR A 25 -5.67 9.95 1.96
N ASN A 26 -6.52 9.97 2.97
CA ASN A 26 -7.31 11.16 3.32
C ASN A 26 -7.16 11.62 4.77
N GLY A 27 -6.17 11.10 5.50
CA GLY A 27 -5.94 11.42 6.90
C GLY A 27 -6.57 10.45 7.89
N ILE A 28 -7.57 9.69 7.47
CA ILE A 28 -8.27 8.69 8.27
C ILE A 28 -8.15 7.32 7.65
N LYS A 29 -8.25 7.25 6.33
CA LYS A 29 -8.17 5.99 5.57
C LYS A 29 -6.94 5.98 4.69
N LEU A 30 -6.29 4.83 4.61
CA LEU A 30 -5.10 4.62 3.81
C LEU A 30 -5.31 3.38 2.93
N THR A 31 -5.03 3.51 1.65
CA THR A 31 -5.01 2.38 0.72
C THR A 31 -3.59 2.21 0.19
N VAL A 32 -3.03 1.04 0.43
CA VAL A 32 -1.72 0.65 -0.08
C VAL A 32 -1.93 -0.35 -1.21
N ALA A 33 -1.30 -0.09 -2.35
CA ALA A 33 -1.28 -1.01 -3.48
C ALA A 33 0.08 -1.68 -3.56
N TYR A 34 0.11 -2.90 -4.05
CA TYR A 34 1.36 -3.63 -4.22
C TYR A 34 1.32 -4.51 -5.45
N GLU A 35 2.51 -4.80 -5.96
CA GLU A 35 2.68 -5.61 -7.15
C GLU A 35 3.95 -6.44 -6.99
N VAL A 36 3.87 -7.74 -7.29
CA VAL A 36 5.00 -8.66 -7.24
C VAL A 36 5.36 -9.04 -8.66
N THR A 37 6.58 -8.74 -9.05
CA THR A 37 7.09 -8.98 -10.41
C THR A 37 8.25 -9.97 -10.38
N GLY A 38 8.25 -10.93 -11.30
CA GLY A 38 9.35 -11.87 -11.44
C GLY A 38 10.57 -11.19 -12.04
N ASP A 39 11.74 -11.33 -11.40
CA ASP A 39 12.96 -10.66 -11.84
C ASP A 39 13.45 -11.16 -13.19
N LYS A 40 13.30 -12.46 -13.46
CA LYS A 40 13.77 -13.05 -14.70
C LYS A 40 12.84 -12.85 -15.89
N THR A 41 11.52 -12.87 -15.62
CA THR A 41 10.52 -12.81 -16.68
C THR A 41 9.95 -11.42 -16.89
N GLY A 42 10.06 -10.53 -15.91
CA GLY A 42 9.42 -9.22 -15.91
C GLY A 42 7.89 -9.27 -15.82
N LYS A 43 7.33 -10.46 -15.57
CA LYS A 43 5.89 -10.64 -15.52
C LYS A 43 5.35 -10.44 -14.11
N VAL A 44 4.14 -9.91 -14.02
CA VAL A 44 3.46 -9.68 -12.75
C VAL A 44 2.88 -10.99 -12.23
N TYR A 45 3.26 -11.37 -11.01
CA TYR A 45 2.78 -12.59 -10.38
C TYR A 45 1.59 -12.35 -9.45
N CYS A 46 1.56 -11.17 -8.82
CA CYS A 46 0.51 -10.86 -7.87
C CYS A 46 0.29 -9.34 -7.84
N LYS A 47 -0.95 -8.93 -7.74
CA LYS A 47 -1.34 -7.54 -7.50
C LYS A 47 -2.31 -7.53 -6.34
N GLY A 48 -2.28 -6.49 -5.54
CA GLY A 48 -3.23 -6.39 -4.47
C GLY A 48 -3.31 -5.00 -3.88
N THR A 49 -4.30 -4.84 -3.03
CA THR A 49 -4.48 -3.63 -2.25
C THR A 49 -4.83 -4.00 -0.83
N SER A 50 -4.40 -3.18 0.12
CA SER A 50 -4.87 -3.29 1.49
C SER A 50 -5.40 -1.94 1.95
N LYS A 51 -6.55 -1.96 2.60
CA LYS A 51 -7.21 -0.76 3.08
C LYS A 51 -7.15 -0.72 4.59
N HIS A 52 -6.77 0.43 5.12
CA HIS A 52 -6.60 0.63 6.55
C HIS A 52 -7.37 1.85 6.99
N CYS A 53 -7.93 1.79 8.20
CA CYS A 53 -8.60 2.91 8.80
C CYS A 53 -7.99 3.13 10.18
N PHE A 54 -7.68 4.38 10.50
CA PHE A 54 -7.10 4.71 11.80
C PHE A 54 -8.22 4.99 12.78
N LEU A 55 -8.20 4.30 13.93
CA LEU A 55 -9.23 4.42 14.94
C LEU A 55 -8.62 4.75 16.30
N GLU A 56 -9.34 5.54 17.08
CA GLU A 56 -9.03 5.76 18.48
C GLU A 56 -9.41 4.51 19.27
N ARG A 57 -8.96 4.44 20.52
CA ARG A 57 -9.32 3.33 21.41
C ARG A 57 -10.83 3.19 21.60
N THR A 58 -11.56 4.30 21.49
CA THR A 58 -13.01 4.32 21.60
C THR A 58 -13.74 3.83 20.36
N GLY A 59 -13.01 3.57 19.26
CA GLY A 59 -13.57 3.16 17.99
C GLY A 59 -13.92 4.29 17.05
N ARG A 60 -13.70 5.54 17.45
CA ARG A 60 -13.95 6.69 16.58
C ARG A 60 -12.84 6.85 15.55
N PRO A 61 -13.15 7.34 14.33
CA PRO A 61 -12.12 7.61 13.34
C PRO A 61 -11.06 8.57 13.89
N LEU A 62 -9.79 8.21 13.70
CA LEU A 62 -8.64 9.00 14.15
C LEU A 62 -8.08 9.78 12.96
N SER A 63 -8.04 11.11 13.08
CA SER A 63 -7.39 11.95 12.09
C SER A 63 -5.89 12.03 12.37
N LEU A 64 -5.07 11.52 11.47
CA LEU A 64 -3.62 11.60 11.61
C LEU A 64 -3.11 13.03 11.50
N LYS A 65 -3.81 13.87 10.76
CA LYS A 65 -3.45 15.28 10.66
C LYS A 65 -3.42 15.97 12.03
N GLN A 66 -4.35 15.61 12.90
CA GLN A 66 -4.44 16.17 14.25
C GLN A 66 -3.61 15.39 15.27
N SER A 67 -3.61 14.06 15.18
CA SER A 67 -2.98 13.19 16.18
C SER A 67 -1.49 12.99 15.95
N SER A 68 -1.07 12.89 14.71
CA SER A 68 0.33 12.62 14.34
C SER A 68 0.67 13.35 13.04
N PRO A 69 0.83 14.67 13.09
CA PRO A 69 1.10 15.46 11.88
C PRO A 69 2.30 14.98 11.09
N GLU A 70 3.33 14.48 11.76
CA GLU A 70 4.53 13.98 11.10
C GLU A 70 4.23 12.76 10.23
N VAL A 71 3.46 11.82 10.76
CA VAL A 71 3.07 10.62 10.00
C VAL A 71 2.14 11.00 8.85
N HIS A 72 1.23 11.94 9.07
CA HIS A 72 0.33 12.45 8.04
C HIS A 72 1.13 13.02 6.87
N GLU A 73 2.15 13.82 7.13
CA GLU A 73 2.99 14.40 6.09
C GLU A 73 3.77 13.33 5.32
N LEU A 74 4.25 12.30 6.01
CA LEU A 74 4.94 11.19 5.36
C LEU A 74 4.03 10.46 4.37
N PHE A 75 2.79 10.21 4.75
CA PHE A 75 1.83 9.55 3.86
C PHE A 75 1.46 10.42 2.67
N LEU A 76 1.27 11.72 2.87
CA LEU A 76 1.00 12.65 1.78
C LEU A 76 2.18 12.70 0.80
N LYS A 77 3.38 12.72 1.33
CA LYS A 77 4.59 12.73 0.50
C LYS A 77 4.68 11.47 -0.35
N GLY A 78 4.44 10.30 0.25
CA GLY A 78 4.44 9.04 -0.48
C GLY A 78 3.39 8.99 -1.58
N LEU A 79 2.19 9.49 -1.31
CA LEU A 79 1.12 9.57 -2.29
C LEU A 79 1.50 10.47 -3.47
N ASN A 80 2.06 11.64 -3.18
CA ASN A 80 2.45 12.60 -4.20
C ASN A 80 3.64 12.11 -5.05
N GLU A 81 4.59 11.43 -4.43
CA GLU A 81 5.72 10.86 -5.14
C GLU A 81 5.29 9.83 -6.17
N HIS A 82 4.35 8.97 -5.80
CA HIS A 82 3.83 7.97 -6.72
C HIS A 82 3.07 8.61 -7.89
N LYS A 83 2.27 9.64 -7.63
CA LYS A 83 1.50 10.33 -8.67
C LYS A 83 2.38 11.02 -9.71
N LYS A 84 3.60 11.37 -9.36
CA LYS A 84 4.53 12.03 -10.29
C LYS A 84 5.23 11.05 -11.23
N GLN A 85 5.12 9.78 -10.95
CA GLN A 85 5.66 8.72 -11.80
C GLN A 85 4.58 8.22 -12.78
#